data_c3e36a819b71c1b9d563a4744c86c9bf
#
_entry.id   c3e36a819b71c1b9d563a4744c86c9bf
#
_cell.length_a   1.000
_cell.length_b   1.000
_cell.length_c   1.000
_cell.angle_alpha   90.00
_cell.angle_beta   90.00
_cell.angle_gamma   90.00
#
_symmetry.space_group_name_H-M   'P 1'
#
loop_
_entity.id
_entity.type
_entity.pdbx_description
1 polymer ?
#
loop_
_entity_poly.entity_id
_entity_poly.type
_entity_poly.pdbx_seq_one_letter_code
_entity_poly.pdbx_strand_id
1 'polypeptide(L)'
;VAEKAPHIHYFVVDTVNNLMVSDEMRRCREKGYDKWMDLATSIWDLVDKPSTLREDLTVILIFHTQTEMTDSGYEFTRIKTNGRKTEKNNIDSKFNWLLRSVKQKNSYLFSTTAHNDTARTPFGAFEEEYIPNDIMKVIEVMKEF
;
A
#
# COMPACT_ATOMS: atom_id res chain seq x y z
N VAL A 1 -17.75 -8.22 4.22
CA VAL A 1 -16.98 -9.47 4.10
C VAL A 1 -16.47 -9.92 5.46
N ALA A 2 -15.79 -9.05 6.22
CA ALA A 2 -15.19 -9.42 7.50
C ALA A 2 -16.18 -10.06 8.52
N GLU A 3 -17.38 -9.53 8.61
CA GLU A 3 -18.43 -10.06 9.54
C GLU A 3 -19.23 -11.22 8.94
N LYS A 4 -19.48 -11.18 7.63
CA LYS A 4 -20.35 -12.15 6.93
C LYS A 4 -19.64 -13.40 6.44
N ALA A 5 -18.31 -13.41 6.44
CA ALA A 5 -17.51 -14.51 5.96
C ALA A 5 -16.34 -14.79 6.92
N PRO A 6 -16.62 -15.36 8.11
CA PRO A 6 -15.60 -15.60 9.15
C PRO A 6 -14.51 -16.59 8.73
N HIS A 7 -14.75 -17.39 7.71
CA HIS A 7 -13.78 -18.34 7.14
C HIS A 7 -12.71 -17.68 6.23
N ILE A 8 -12.87 -16.40 5.90
CA ILE A 8 -11.89 -15.66 5.12
C ILE A 8 -10.88 -15.03 6.07
N HIS A 9 -9.61 -15.42 5.98
CA HIS A 9 -8.51 -14.90 6.79
C HIS A 9 -7.59 -13.95 6.04
N TYR A 10 -7.68 -13.92 4.72
CA TYR A 10 -6.88 -13.04 3.86
C TYR A 10 -7.78 -12.28 2.91
N PHE A 11 -7.62 -10.97 2.87
CA PHE A 11 -8.33 -10.10 1.94
C PHE A 11 -7.33 -9.29 1.14
N VAL A 12 -7.32 -9.48 -0.18
CA VAL A 12 -6.36 -8.84 -1.08
C VAL A 12 -7.09 -7.85 -1.98
N VAL A 13 -6.57 -6.63 -2.05
CA VAL A 13 -7.00 -5.59 -2.99
C VAL A 13 -5.93 -5.38 -4.05
N ASP A 14 -6.18 -5.88 -5.26
CA ASP A 14 -5.26 -5.77 -6.41
C ASP A 14 -5.96 -5.04 -7.57
N THR A 15 -5.70 -3.78 -7.80
CA THR A 15 -4.89 -2.83 -7.04
C THR A 15 -5.75 -1.70 -6.50
N VAL A 16 -5.31 -1.04 -5.45
CA VAL A 16 -6.00 0.14 -4.91
C VAL A 16 -6.04 1.25 -5.97
N ASN A 17 -5.02 1.35 -6.84
CA ASN A 17 -5.02 2.31 -7.95
C ASN A 17 -6.19 2.12 -8.92
N ASN A 18 -6.61 0.89 -9.19
CA ASN A 18 -7.78 0.63 -10.03
C ASN A 18 -9.07 1.13 -9.37
N LEU A 19 -9.18 1.04 -8.05
CA LEU A 19 -10.31 1.60 -7.31
C LEU A 19 -10.32 3.12 -7.43
N MET A 20 -9.16 3.78 -7.23
CA MET A 20 -9.04 5.24 -7.38
C MET A 20 -9.48 5.71 -8.77
N VAL A 21 -8.94 5.08 -9.82
CA VAL A 21 -9.27 5.43 -11.20
C VAL A 21 -10.76 5.17 -11.50
N SER A 22 -11.30 4.05 -11.04
CA SER A 22 -12.71 3.70 -11.27
C SER A 22 -13.65 4.70 -10.61
N ASP A 23 -13.35 5.13 -9.39
CA ASP A 23 -14.16 6.12 -8.67
C ASP A 23 -14.05 7.50 -9.34
N GLU A 24 -12.84 7.93 -9.71
CA GLU A 24 -12.61 9.17 -10.44
C GLU A 24 -13.39 9.20 -11.77
N MET A 25 -13.39 8.09 -12.53
CA MET A 25 -14.09 8.00 -13.81
C MET A 25 -15.60 8.00 -13.65
N ARG A 26 -16.14 7.34 -12.63
CA ARG A 26 -17.58 7.37 -12.32
C ARG A 26 -18.07 8.78 -12.02
N ARG A 27 -17.21 9.59 -11.41
CA ARG A 27 -17.48 10.96 -10.96
C ARG A 27 -16.90 12.02 -11.90
N CYS A 28 -16.51 11.66 -13.13
CA CYS A 28 -15.82 12.58 -14.06
C CYS A 28 -16.66 13.82 -14.45
N ARG A 29 -18.00 13.73 -14.36
CA ARG A 29 -18.90 14.84 -14.67
C ARG A 29 -19.16 15.78 -13.47
N GLU A 30 -18.81 15.34 -12.26
CA GLU A 30 -18.92 16.18 -11.08
C GLU A 30 -17.87 17.30 -11.12
N LYS A 31 -18.30 18.53 -10.86
CA LYS A 31 -17.42 19.71 -10.81
C LYS A 31 -17.25 20.14 -9.37
N GLY A 32 -16.12 20.78 -9.07
CA GLY A 32 -15.86 21.36 -7.78
C GLY A 32 -14.76 20.67 -6.99
N TYR A 33 -14.40 21.28 -5.88
CA TYR A 33 -13.32 20.83 -5.00
C TYR A 33 -13.73 19.62 -4.15
N ASP A 34 -15.00 19.56 -3.76
CA ASP A 34 -15.55 18.56 -2.84
C ASP A 34 -15.37 17.14 -3.38
N LYS A 35 -15.52 16.95 -4.70
CA LYS A 35 -15.23 15.67 -5.38
C LYS A 35 -13.83 15.14 -5.03
N TRP A 36 -12.82 15.99 -5.08
CA TRP A 36 -11.43 15.58 -4.82
C TRP A 36 -11.17 15.29 -3.35
N MET A 37 -11.89 15.98 -2.47
CA MET A 37 -11.87 15.67 -1.04
C MET A 37 -12.48 14.31 -0.75
N ASP A 38 -13.65 14.02 -1.36
CA ASP A 38 -14.34 12.73 -1.19
C ASP A 38 -13.51 11.56 -1.73
N LEU A 39 -12.88 11.72 -2.90
CA LEU A 39 -11.98 10.70 -3.46
C LEU A 39 -10.80 10.42 -2.52
N ALA A 40 -10.18 11.46 -1.99
CA ALA A 40 -9.08 11.33 -1.04
C ALA A 40 -9.52 10.67 0.27
N THR A 41 -10.70 11.04 0.78
CA THR A 41 -11.29 10.47 1.99
C THR A 41 -11.62 8.99 1.80
N SER A 42 -12.20 8.61 0.65
CA SER A 42 -12.52 7.21 0.34
C SER A 42 -11.29 6.31 0.39
N ILE A 43 -10.15 6.78 -0.11
CA ILE A 43 -8.89 6.02 -0.08
C ILE A 43 -8.30 6.00 1.33
N TRP A 44 -8.37 7.10 2.06
CA TRP A 44 -7.95 7.16 3.44
C TRP A 44 -8.73 6.15 4.30
N ASP A 45 -10.06 6.12 4.16
CA ASP A 45 -10.93 5.20 4.89
C ASP A 45 -10.65 3.74 4.52
N LEU A 46 -10.37 3.45 3.23
CA LEU A 46 -9.97 2.12 2.80
C LEU A 46 -8.69 1.65 3.49
N VAL A 47 -7.70 2.53 3.60
CA VAL A 47 -6.39 2.23 4.22
C VAL A 47 -6.49 2.14 5.74
N ASP A 48 -7.36 2.93 6.36
CA ASP A 48 -7.55 2.96 7.80
C ASP A 48 -8.45 1.81 8.31
N LYS A 49 -9.39 1.37 7.49
CA LYS A 49 -10.38 0.34 7.84
C LYS A 49 -9.80 -0.96 8.40
N PRO A 50 -8.68 -1.51 7.89
CA PRO A 50 -8.09 -2.73 8.43
C PRO A 50 -7.84 -2.70 9.93
N SER A 51 -7.48 -1.55 10.50
CA SER A 51 -7.22 -1.38 11.93
C SER A 51 -8.44 -1.63 12.82
N THR A 52 -9.64 -1.61 12.26
CA THR A 52 -10.92 -1.80 12.96
C THR A 52 -11.56 -3.16 12.69
N LEU A 53 -10.91 -3.99 11.89
CA LEU A 53 -11.41 -5.33 11.56
C LEU A 53 -10.96 -6.36 12.61
N ARG A 54 -11.49 -7.57 12.51
CA ARG A 54 -11.12 -8.66 13.40
C ARG A 54 -9.63 -9.01 13.26
N GLU A 55 -9.00 -9.41 14.36
CA GLU A 55 -7.54 -9.64 14.46
C GLU A 55 -7.03 -10.79 13.57
N ASP A 56 -7.88 -11.78 13.29
CA ASP A 56 -7.52 -12.94 12.46
C ASP A 56 -7.64 -12.67 10.95
N LEU A 57 -7.94 -11.44 10.53
CA LEU A 57 -8.04 -11.04 9.14
C LEU A 57 -6.84 -10.20 8.73
N THR A 58 -5.99 -10.76 7.89
CA THR A 58 -4.90 -10.02 7.24
C THR A 58 -5.41 -9.34 5.98
N VAL A 59 -5.23 -8.03 5.88
CA VAL A 59 -5.57 -7.24 4.69
C VAL A 59 -4.31 -6.86 3.94
N ILE A 60 -4.24 -7.21 2.66
CA ILE A 60 -3.11 -6.93 1.78
C ILE A 60 -3.59 -5.92 0.72
N LEU A 61 -2.99 -4.73 0.74
CA LEU A 61 -3.27 -3.68 -0.22
C LEU A 61 -2.12 -3.57 -1.22
N ILE A 62 -2.40 -3.79 -2.49
CA ILE A 62 -1.40 -3.70 -3.56
C ILE A 62 -1.56 -2.34 -4.25
N PHE A 63 -0.45 -1.63 -4.38
CA PHE A 63 -0.37 -0.34 -5.05
C PHE A 63 0.63 -0.37 -6.20
N HIS A 64 0.39 0.43 -7.22
CA HIS A 64 1.45 0.81 -8.15
C HIS A 64 2.41 1.80 -7.49
N THR A 65 3.62 1.84 -7.98
CA THR A 65 4.63 2.81 -7.56
C THR A 65 4.77 3.93 -8.58
N GLN A 66 5.23 5.09 -8.12
CA GLN A 66 5.74 6.17 -8.97
C GLN A 66 7.14 6.58 -8.49
N THR A 67 8.00 6.90 -9.45
CA THR A 67 9.34 7.40 -9.18
C THR A 67 9.40 8.87 -9.57
N GLU A 68 9.90 9.69 -8.68
CA GLU A 68 10.04 11.14 -8.85
C GLU A 68 11.48 11.55 -8.62
N MET A 69 11.89 12.64 -9.26
CA MET A 69 13.17 13.26 -8.99
C MET A 69 13.01 14.22 -7.81
N THR A 70 13.83 14.06 -6.79
CA THR A 70 13.87 15.00 -5.67
C THR A 70 14.57 16.29 -6.05
N ASP A 71 14.38 17.36 -5.30
CA ASP A 71 15.08 18.66 -5.50
C ASP A 71 16.60 18.51 -5.42
N SER A 72 17.09 17.50 -4.73
CA SER A 72 18.50 17.15 -4.61
C SER A 72 19.04 16.29 -5.77
N GLY A 73 18.19 15.97 -6.76
CA GLY A 73 18.59 15.22 -7.97
C GLY A 73 18.64 13.70 -7.80
N TYR A 74 18.01 13.15 -6.75
CA TYR A 74 17.89 11.70 -6.53
C TYR A 74 16.52 11.20 -6.95
N GLU A 75 16.46 10.01 -7.52
CA GLU A 75 15.21 9.30 -7.74
C GLU A 75 14.66 8.79 -6.40
N PHE A 76 13.36 9.01 -6.18
CA PHE A 76 12.64 8.50 -5.02
C PHE A 76 11.36 7.81 -5.47
N THR A 77 11.15 6.58 -4.99
CA THR A 77 9.98 5.76 -5.35
C THR A 77 9.01 5.67 -4.17
N ARG A 78 7.74 5.91 -4.44
CA ARG A 78 6.68 5.80 -3.44
C ARG A 78 5.41 5.20 -4.03
N ILE A 79 4.41 4.96 -3.19
CA ILE A 79 3.07 4.58 -3.62
C ILE A 79 2.52 5.64 -4.58
N LYS A 80 2.03 5.19 -5.74
CA LYS A 80 1.34 6.05 -6.69
C LYS A 80 -0.05 6.36 -6.17
N THR A 81 -0.39 7.64 -6.10
CA THR A 81 -1.72 8.11 -5.72
C THR A 81 -2.32 8.99 -6.83
N ASN A 82 -3.65 9.03 -6.90
CA ASN A 82 -4.37 9.89 -7.83
C ASN A 82 -4.80 11.16 -7.11
N GLY A 83 -4.41 12.30 -7.68
CA GLY A 83 -4.80 13.63 -7.20
C GLY A 83 -3.90 14.20 -6.10
N ARG A 84 -3.69 15.52 -6.17
CA ARG A 84 -2.79 16.28 -5.28
C ARG A 84 -3.11 16.16 -3.78
N LYS A 85 -4.37 15.93 -3.43
CA LYS A 85 -4.78 15.79 -2.02
C LYS A 85 -4.31 14.46 -1.43
N THR A 86 -4.54 13.37 -2.14
CA THR A 86 -4.10 12.03 -1.72
C THR A 86 -2.58 11.97 -1.62
N GLU A 87 -1.90 12.63 -2.54
CA GLU A 87 -0.45 12.74 -2.55
C GLU A 87 0.11 13.47 -1.31
N LYS A 88 -0.53 14.58 -0.89
CA LYS A 88 -0.15 15.33 0.31
C LYS A 88 -0.43 14.57 1.61
N ASN A 89 -1.40 13.66 1.62
CA ASN A 89 -1.79 12.91 2.83
C ASN A 89 -0.82 11.80 3.21
N ASN A 90 0.18 11.52 2.37
CA ASN A 90 1.28 10.59 2.65
C ASN A 90 0.81 9.21 3.15
N ILE A 91 0.03 8.53 2.32
CA ILE A 91 -0.60 7.23 2.64
C ILE A 91 0.42 6.21 3.13
N ASP A 92 1.65 6.27 2.64
CA ASP A 92 2.76 5.40 3.02
C ASP A 92 2.98 5.36 4.53
N SER A 93 2.73 6.49 5.22
CA SER A 93 2.92 6.61 6.67
C SER A 93 1.96 5.77 7.50
N LYS A 94 0.86 5.30 6.90
CA LYS A 94 -0.14 4.45 7.56
C LYS A 94 0.31 3.00 7.73
N PHE A 95 1.37 2.58 7.05
CA PHE A 95 1.81 1.18 7.05
C PHE A 95 3.09 1.01 7.85
N ASN A 96 3.11 0.06 8.77
CA ASN A 96 4.33 -0.44 9.42
C ASN A 96 4.98 -1.55 8.59
N TRP A 97 4.20 -2.26 7.80
CA TRP A 97 4.63 -3.27 6.85
C TRP A 97 4.37 -2.76 5.44
N LEU A 98 5.41 -2.27 4.79
CA LEU A 98 5.38 -1.76 3.43
C LEU A 98 6.54 -2.39 2.65
N LEU A 99 6.21 -3.36 1.81
CA LEU A 99 7.18 -4.10 1.02
C LEU A 99 7.14 -3.62 -0.42
N ARG A 100 8.30 -3.40 -1.02
CA ARG A 100 8.42 -3.10 -2.43
C ARG A 100 8.80 -4.35 -3.21
N SER A 101 7.95 -4.77 -4.16
CA SER A 101 8.31 -5.83 -5.09
C SER A 101 9.35 -5.31 -6.10
N VAL A 102 10.47 -6.02 -6.18
CA VAL A 102 11.57 -5.69 -7.07
C VAL A 102 12.01 -6.91 -7.88
N LYS A 103 12.55 -6.68 -9.08
CA LYS A 103 13.18 -7.73 -9.87
C LYS A 103 14.67 -7.50 -9.88
N GLN A 104 15.43 -8.47 -9.38
CA GLN A 104 16.88 -8.48 -9.46
C GLN A 104 17.34 -9.67 -10.29
N LYS A 105 18.01 -9.40 -11.41
CA LYS A 105 18.39 -10.43 -12.39
C LYS A 105 17.16 -11.28 -12.80
N ASN A 106 17.12 -12.53 -12.41
CA ASN A 106 16.02 -13.47 -12.71
C ASN A 106 15.12 -13.79 -11.50
N SER A 107 15.30 -13.09 -10.38
CA SER A 107 14.55 -13.33 -9.15
C SER A 107 13.59 -12.16 -8.86
N TYR A 108 12.42 -12.51 -8.37
CA TYR A 108 11.48 -11.55 -7.80
C TYR A 108 11.63 -11.56 -6.28
N LEU A 109 11.80 -10.38 -5.70
CA LEU A 109 12.10 -10.19 -4.29
C LEU A 109 11.18 -9.11 -3.70
N PHE A 110 11.05 -9.13 -2.38
CA PHE A 110 10.56 -7.98 -1.62
C PHE A 110 11.74 -7.24 -0.98
N SER A 111 11.76 -5.91 -1.11
CA SER A 111 12.61 -5.05 -0.30
C SER A 111 11.92 -4.83 1.05
N THR A 112 12.63 -5.08 2.14
CA THR A 112 12.16 -4.96 3.53
C THR A 112 12.54 -3.65 4.19
N THR A 113 13.48 -2.92 3.60
CA THR A 113 13.99 -1.64 4.05
C THR A 113 14.07 -0.63 2.90
N ALA A 114 14.11 0.65 3.22
CA ALA A 114 14.11 1.73 2.25
C ALA A 114 15.44 1.82 1.46
N HIS A 115 15.32 1.87 0.12
CA HIS A 115 16.41 2.18 -0.80
C HIS A 115 15.94 3.27 -1.79
N ASN A 116 15.97 4.52 -1.37
CA ASN A 116 15.35 5.65 -2.09
C ASN A 116 13.85 5.40 -2.37
N ASP A 117 13.17 4.78 -1.43
CA ASP A 117 11.74 4.51 -1.46
C ASP A 117 11.15 4.49 -0.04
N THR A 118 9.90 4.08 0.09
CA THR A 118 9.17 4.05 1.36
C THR A 118 9.05 2.65 1.97
N ALA A 119 9.75 1.64 1.43
CA ALA A 119 9.74 0.28 1.98
C ALA A 119 10.20 0.26 3.44
N ARG A 120 9.49 -0.49 4.28
CA ARG A 120 9.81 -0.63 5.70
C ARG A 120 9.14 -1.85 6.31
N THR A 121 9.79 -2.39 7.31
CA THR A 121 9.24 -3.39 8.22
C THR A 121 9.63 -3.04 9.66
N PRO A 122 8.98 -3.61 10.69
CA PRO A 122 9.40 -3.43 12.06
C PRO A 122 10.86 -3.84 12.26
N PHE A 123 11.55 -3.15 13.15
CA PHE A 123 12.95 -3.46 13.46
C PHE A 123 13.11 -4.90 13.94
N GLY A 124 14.01 -5.64 13.31
CA GLY A 124 14.29 -7.03 13.65
C GLY A 124 13.35 -8.06 13.01
N ALA A 125 12.36 -7.63 12.19
CA ALA A 125 11.47 -8.56 11.48
C ALA A 125 12.20 -9.42 10.44
N PHE A 126 13.17 -8.83 9.75
CA PHE A 126 14.03 -9.51 8.78
C PHE A 126 15.48 -9.09 8.97
N GLU A 127 16.40 -10.04 8.79
CA GLU A 127 17.84 -9.76 8.78
C GLU A 127 18.29 -9.28 7.40
N GLU A 128 17.64 -9.76 6.32
CA GLU A 128 18.00 -9.44 4.96
C GLU A 128 17.21 -8.23 4.43
N GLU A 129 17.88 -7.39 3.65
CA GLU A 129 17.27 -6.26 2.95
C GLU A 129 16.33 -6.70 1.83
N TYR A 130 16.58 -7.88 1.25
CA TYR A 130 15.80 -8.48 0.18
C TYR A 130 15.45 -9.92 0.53
N ILE A 131 14.17 -10.23 0.54
CA ILE A 131 13.64 -11.56 0.80
C ILE A 131 12.91 -12.11 -0.44
N PRO A 132 12.72 -13.43 -0.57
CA PRO A 132 11.90 -13.98 -1.65
C PRO A 132 10.50 -13.35 -1.68
N ASN A 133 9.96 -13.14 -2.90
CA ASN A 133 8.61 -12.60 -3.10
C ASN A 133 7.56 -13.68 -2.76
N ASP A 134 7.46 -14.00 -1.47
CA ASP A 134 6.53 -14.96 -0.89
C ASP A 134 5.78 -14.30 0.27
N ILE A 135 4.55 -13.86 -0.02
CA ILE A 135 3.74 -13.13 0.96
C ILE A 135 3.35 -13.99 2.18
N MET A 136 3.26 -15.31 2.02
CA MET A 136 2.91 -16.17 3.15
C MET A 136 4.02 -16.21 4.19
N LYS A 137 5.28 -16.22 3.78
CA LYS A 137 6.43 -16.09 4.69
C LYS A 137 6.44 -14.77 5.43
N VAL A 138 6.08 -13.68 4.75
CA VAL A 138 5.94 -12.37 5.39
C VAL A 138 4.84 -12.41 6.47
N ILE A 139 3.68 -13.00 6.16
CA ILE A 139 2.56 -13.12 7.10
C ILE A 139 2.94 -13.99 8.32
N GLU A 140 3.72 -15.04 8.13
CA GLU A 140 4.24 -15.85 9.24
C GLU A 140 5.07 -15.01 10.19
N VAL A 141 6.01 -14.22 9.68
CA VAL A 141 6.83 -13.30 10.49
C VAL A 141 5.95 -12.22 11.15
N MET A 142 4.95 -11.67 10.43
CA MET A 142 4.03 -10.67 11.01
C MET A 142 3.25 -11.17 12.22
N LYS A 143 2.99 -12.48 12.33
CA LYS A 143 2.26 -13.07 13.46
C LYS A 143 3.13 -13.20 14.73
N GLU A 144 4.44 -13.08 14.59
CA GLU A 144 5.40 -13.15 15.69
C GLU A 144 5.72 -11.76 16.27
N PHE A 145 5.28 -10.69 15.58
CA PHE A 145 5.45 -9.27 15.95
C PHE A 145 4.15 -8.63 16.43
#